data_a56877b6fabdd95bcdf4866b5b0109f1
#
_entry.id   a56877b6fabdd95bcdf4866b5b0109f1
#
_cell.length_a   1.000
_cell.length_b   1.000
_cell.length_c   1.000
_cell.angle_alpha   90.00
_cell.angle_beta   90.00
_cell.angle_gamma   90.00
#
_symmetry.space_group_name_H-M   'P 1'
#
loop_
_entity.id
_entity.type
_entity.pdbx_description
1 polymer ?
#
loop_
_entity_poly.entity_id
_entity_poly.type
_entity_poly.pdbx_seq_one_letter_code
_entity_poly.pdbx_strand_id
1 'polypeptide(L)'
;MKRSSLSVLPKGIREDVEGVLRPDTEEIRVRANRPVQLRGPQSILLNRIASAEECETMLELVCAHSLFAYEQELRGGYVTLEDGSRVGICGRLNPSGSVSMPGSFNIRIAREIKGAADGLMERIATRDGILSALILSDPGAGKTTVLRDAARQLSAQGLQIGIADERGEIAAS
;
A
#
# COMPACT_ATOMS: atom_id res chain seq x y z
N MET A 1 -7.28 -13.89 6.66
CA MET A 1 -6.33 -13.68 5.52
C MET A 1 -5.96 -12.20 5.52
N LYS A 2 -4.67 -11.87 5.57
CA LYS A 2 -4.23 -10.45 5.53
C LYS A 2 -4.70 -9.80 4.22
N ARG A 3 -5.29 -8.61 4.31
CA ARG A 3 -5.68 -7.84 3.13
C ARG A 3 -4.44 -7.20 2.51
N SER A 4 -4.24 -7.47 1.24
CA SER A 4 -3.12 -6.97 0.45
C SER A 4 -3.63 -6.31 -0.84
N SER A 5 -2.76 -5.59 -1.52
CA SER A 5 -3.05 -4.94 -2.80
C SER A 5 -3.72 -5.86 -3.84
N LEU A 6 -3.37 -7.15 -3.85
CA LEU A 6 -3.98 -8.14 -4.76
C LEU A 6 -5.27 -8.74 -4.19
N SER A 7 -5.34 -8.95 -2.86
CA SER A 7 -6.50 -9.62 -2.24
C SER A 7 -7.80 -8.81 -2.31
N VAL A 8 -7.69 -7.50 -2.48
CA VAL A 8 -8.85 -6.59 -2.63
C VAL A 8 -9.33 -6.46 -4.09
N LEU A 9 -8.68 -7.13 -5.03
CA LEU A 9 -9.14 -7.22 -6.40
C LEU A 9 -10.15 -8.37 -6.58
N PRO A 10 -11.25 -8.18 -7.31
CA PRO A 10 -12.13 -9.24 -7.77
C PRO A 10 -11.32 -10.32 -8.50
N LYS A 11 -11.75 -11.59 -8.37
CA LYS A 11 -10.99 -12.75 -8.85
C LYS A 11 -10.48 -12.60 -10.29
N GLY A 12 -11.36 -12.25 -11.24
CA GLY A 12 -10.97 -12.12 -12.65
C GLY A 12 -9.94 -11.00 -12.88
N ILE A 13 -10.11 -9.83 -12.23
CA ILE A 13 -9.14 -8.73 -12.33
C ILE A 13 -7.81 -9.14 -11.69
N ARG A 14 -7.87 -9.87 -10.57
CA ARG A 14 -6.67 -10.34 -9.86
C ARG A 14 -5.82 -11.25 -10.72
N GLU A 15 -6.44 -12.26 -11.33
CA GLU A 15 -5.76 -13.23 -12.21
C GLU A 15 -5.05 -12.51 -13.39
N ASP A 16 -5.74 -11.55 -14.02
CA ASP A 16 -5.16 -10.77 -15.11
C ASP A 16 -4.00 -9.87 -14.65
N VAL A 17 -4.13 -9.26 -13.46
CA VAL A 17 -3.08 -8.43 -12.86
C VAL A 17 -1.87 -9.27 -12.45
N GLU A 18 -2.07 -10.42 -11.80
CA GLU A 18 -1.00 -11.33 -11.39
C GLU A 18 -0.15 -11.80 -12.57
N GLY A 19 -0.77 -12.01 -13.74
CA GLY A 19 -0.08 -12.42 -14.97
C GLY A 19 0.89 -11.40 -15.53
N VAL A 20 0.77 -10.12 -15.16
CA VAL A 20 1.61 -9.02 -15.67
C VAL A 20 2.26 -8.18 -14.58
N LEU A 21 1.98 -8.48 -13.31
CA LEU A 21 2.54 -7.73 -12.17
C LEU A 21 4.05 -7.85 -12.17
N ARG A 22 4.72 -6.72 -12.06
CA ARG A 22 6.19 -6.64 -11.98
C ARG A 22 6.63 -6.19 -10.59
N PRO A 23 7.85 -6.54 -10.17
CA PRO A 23 8.41 -6.06 -8.89
C PRO A 23 8.48 -4.53 -8.80
N ASP A 24 8.53 -3.83 -9.92
CA ASP A 24 8.58 -2.37 -10.04
C ASP A 24 7.21 -1.72 -10.26
N THR A 25 6.09 -2.48 -10.23
CA THR A 25 4.73 -1.92 -10.30
C THR A 25 4.42 -1.13 -9.04
N GLU A 26 4.07 0.14 -9.15
CA GLU A 26 3.82 1.08 -8.05
C GLU A 26 2.33 1.22 -7.73
N GLU A 27 1.50 1.08 -8.75
CA GLU A 27 0.10 1.44 -8.65
C GLU A 27 -0.74 0.57 -9.57
N ILE A 28 -1.91 0.14 -9.08
CA ILE A 28 -2.95 -0.52 -9.87
C ILE A 28 -4.16 0.41 -9.89
N ARG A 29 -4.64 0.73 -11.09
CA ARG A 29 -5.82 1.56 -11.30
C ARG A 29 -6.95 0.75 -11.90
N VAL A 30 -8.07 0.71 -11.18
CA VAL A 30 -9.32 0.08 -11.62
C VAL A 30 -10.38 1.17 -11.74
N ARG A 31 -11.01 1.28 -12.89
CA ARG A 31 -12.08 2.24 -13.15
C ARG A 31 -13.23 1.54 -13.86
N ALA A 32 -14.44 1.80 -13.40
CA ALA A 32 -15.64 1.24 -14.05
C ALA A 32 -15.69 1.58 -15.55
N ASN A 33 -15.95 0.57 -16.35
CA ASN A 33 -16.02 0.64 -17.81
C ASN A 33 -14.73 1.13 -18.50
N ARG A 34 -13.58 0.90 -17.88
CA ARG A 34 -12.27 1.25 -18.43
C ARG A 34 -11.29 0.11 -18.26
N PRO A 35 -10.27 0.04 -19.14
CA PRO A 35 -9.18 -0.92 -18.97
C PRO A 35 -8.48 -0.75 -17.63
N VAL A 36 -8.13 -1.87 -17.00
CA VAL A 36 -7.27 -1.90 -15.81
C VAL A 36 -5.87 -1.48 -16.20
N GLN A 37 -5.25 -0.62 -15.39
CA GLN A 37 -3.93 -0.06 -15.65
C GLN A 37 -3.00 -0.33 -14.48
N LEU A 38 -1.80 -0.83 -14.78
CA LEU A 38 -0.68 -0.90 -13.85
C LEU A 38 0.29 0.24 -14.17
N ARG A 39 0.81 0.89 -13.13
CA ARG A 39 1.82 1.95 -13.24
C ARG A 39 3.07 1.59 -12.45
N GLY A 40 4.19 1.94 -13.02
CA GLY A 40 5.54 1.85 -12.51
C GLY A 40 6.44 2.64 -13.47
N PRO A 41 7.73 2.32 -13.60
CA PRO A 41 8.59 2.91 -14.61
C PRO A 41 8.04 2.76 -16.03
N GLN A 42 7.32 1.66 -16.28
CA GLN A 42 6.54 1.45 -17.50
C GLN A 42 5.07 1.26 -17.13
N SER A 43 4.17 1.91 -17.88
CA SER A 43 2.72 1.73 -17.72
C SER A 43 2.23 0.57 -18.58
N ILE A 44 1.44 -0.32 -17.99
CA ILE A 44 0.80 -1.45 -18.68
C ILE A 44 -0.71 -1.22 -18.64
N LEU A 45 -1.34 -1.28 -19.81
CA LEU A 45 -2.79 -1.25 -19.95
C LEU A 45 -3.26 -2.66 -20.30
N LEU A 46 -4.12 -3.24 -19.48
CA LEU A 46 -4.69 -4.56 -19.73
C LEU A 46 -5.83 -4.47 -20.75
N ASN A 47 -6.03 -5.53 -21.51
CA ASN A 47 -7.25 -5.67 -22.34
C ASN A 47 -8.51 -5.95 -21.50
N ARG A 48 -8.36 -6.04 -20.16
CA ARG A 48 -9.41 -6.26 -19.19
C ARG A 48 -10.13 -4.94 -18.88
N ILE A 49 -11.42 -4.87 -19.20
CA ILE A 49 -12.30 -3.76 -18.82
C ILE A 49 -12.99 -4.15 -17.52
N ALA A 50 -12.84 -3.34 -16.48
CA ALA A 50 -13.52 -3.55 -15.20
C ALA A 50 -14.98 -3.13 -15.30
N SER A 51 -15.91 -3.96 -14.82
CA SER A 51 -17.34 -3.61 -14.76
C SER A 51 -17.67 -2.74 -13.54
N ALA A 52 -18.85 -2.13 -13.53
CA ALA A 52 -19.34 -1.41 -12.34
C ALA A 52 -19.56 -2.37 -11.16
N GLU A 53 -20.08 -3.57 -11.41
CA GLU A 53 -20.29 -4.62 -10.39
C GLU A 53 -18.96 -5.07 -9.77
N GLU A 54 -17.89 -5.18 -10.57
CA GLU A 54 -16.55 -5.48 -10.05
C GLU A 54 -16.02 -4.36 -9.16
N CYS A 55 -16.33 -3.09 -9.47
CA CYS A 55 -16.01 -1.98 -8.60
C CYS A 55 -16.79 -2.03 -7.27
N GLU A 56 -18.05 -2.44 -7.28
CA GLU A 56 -18.84 -2.65 -6.06
C GLU A 56 -18.24 -3.78 -5.21
N THR A 57 -17.96 -4.93 -5.82
CA THR A 57 -17.26 -6.05 -5.16
C THR A 57 -15.91 -5.61 -4.58
N MET A 58 -15.17 -4.77 -5.31
CA MET A 58 -13.89 -4.25 -4.84
C MET A 58 -14.04 -3.38 -3.59
N LEU A 59 -15.08 -2.55 -3.51
CA LEU A 59 -15.37 -1.75 -2.32
C LEU A 59 -15.63 -2.64 -1.09
N GLU A 60 -16.40 -3.71 -1.26
CA GLU A 60 -16.66 -4.69 -0.21
C GLU A 60 -15.37 -5.37 0.27
N LEU A 61 -14.51 -5.79 -0.65
CA LEU A 61 -13.23 -6.43 -0.33
C LEU A 61 -12.27 -5.46 0.39
N VAL A 62 -12.20 -4.20 -0.04
CA VAL A 62 -11.39 -3.16 0.61
C VAL A 62 -11.87 -2.91 2.03
N CYS A 63 -13.18 -2.90 2.26
CA CYS A 63 -13.79 -2.66 3.57
C CYS A 63 -14.03 -3.95 4.38
N ALA A 64 -13.44 -5.10 3.99
CA ALA A 64 -13.64 -6.39 4.65
C ALA A 64 -15.13 -6.70 4.90
N HIS A 65 -16.00 -6.40 3.93
CA HIS A 65 -17.45 -6.54 3.97
C HIS A 65 -18.14 -5.74 5.10
N SER A 66 -17.47 -4.71 5.65
CA SER A 66 -18.01 -3.85 6.69
C SER A 66 -17.79 -2.37 6.39
N LEU A 67 -18.61 -1.78 5.53
CA LEU A 67 -18.52 -0.36 5.17
C LEU A 67 -18.57 0.56 6.38
N PHE A 68 -19.36 0.21 7.40
CA PHE A 68 -19.50 1.00 8.62
C PHE A 68 -18.17 1.08 9.40
N ALA A 69 -17.41 0.00 9.46
CA ALA A 69 -16.12 -0.01 10.16
C ALA A 69 -15.08 0.90 9.49
N TYR A 70 -15.25 1.21 8.20
CA TYR A 70 -14.34 2.04 7.39
C TYR A 70 -14.93 3.40 6.99
N GLU A 71 -16.03 3.82 7.66
CA GLU A 71 -16.72 5.06 7.29
C GLU A 71 -15.81 6.29 7.36
N GLN A 72 -14.93 6.35 8.34
CA GLN A 72 -14.02 7.47 8.55
C GLN A 72 -12.95 7.54 7.45
N GLU A 73 -12.36 6.40 7.09
CA GLU A 73 -11.39 6.27 6.01
C GLU A 73 -12.04 6.57 4.66
N LEU A 74 -13.24 6.06 4.43
CA LEU A 74 -14.01 6.31 3.20
C LEU A 74 -14.34 7.80 3.02
N ARG A 75 -14.63 8.53 4.10
CA ARG A 75 -14.76 10.00 4.08
C ARG A 75 -13.44 10.69 3.75
N GLY A 76 -12.32 10.13 4.19
CA GLY A 76 -10.98 10.58 3.84
C GLY A 76 -10.56 10.23 2.40
N GLY A 77 -11.37 9.44 1.68
CA GLY A 77 -11.15 9.04 0.28
C GLY A 77 -10.14 7.92 0.08
N TYR A 78 -9.66 7.29 1.15
CA TYR A 78 -8.75 6.15 1.05
C TYR A 78 -8.83 5.22 2.25
N VAL A 79 -8.49 3.95 2.02
CA VAL A 79 -8.32 2.92 3.06
C VAL A 79 -6.88 2.40 3.00
N THR A 80 -6.25 2.21 4.15
CA THR A 80 -4.94 1.56 4.26
C THR A 80 -5.15 0.07 4.55
N LEU A 81 -4.50 -0.78 3.75
CA LEU A 81 -4.55 -2.24 3.89
C LEU A 81 -3.51 -2.74 4.89
N GLU A 82 -3.66 -4.00 5.31
CA GLU A 82 -2.77 -4.63 6.29
C GLU A 82 -1.33 -4.85 5.79
N ASP A 83 -1.12 -4.83 4.46
CA ASP A 83 0.22 -4.86 3.84
C ASP A 83 0.83 -3.45 3.69
N GLY A 84 0.17 -2.41 4.22
CA GLY A 84 0.60 -1.02 4.11
C GLY A 84 0.23 -0.35 2.79
N SER A 85 -0.37 -1.08 1.83
CA SER A 85 -0.86 -0.50 0.58
C SER A 85 -2.04 0.44 0.86
N ARG A 86 -2.14 1.52 0.08
CA ARG A 86 -3.24 2.48 0.19
C ARG A 86 -4.16 2.39 -1.01
N VAL A 87 -5.46 2.29 -0.76
CA VAL A 87 -6.50 2.24 -1.78
C VAL A 87 -7.27 3.55 -1.76
N GLY A 88 -6.97 4.45 -2.68
CA GLY A 88 -7.78 5.64 -2.95
C GLY A 88 -9.08 5.26 -3.65
N ILE A 89 -10.20 5.81 -3.22
CA ILE A 89 -11.55 5.47 -3.70
C ILE A 89 -12.25 6.74 -4.14
N CYS A 90 -12.73 6.77 -5.38
CA CYS A 90 -13.57 7.86 -5.88
C CYS A 90 -14.88 7.29 -6.44
N GLY A 91 -15.98 8.01 -6.17
CA GLY A 91 -17.30 7.59 -6.62
C GLY A 91 -18.36 8.62 -6.27
N ARG A 92 -19.62 8.25 -6.41
CA ARG A 92 -20.74 9.07 -5.92
C ARG A 92 -20.81 8.97 -4.41
N LEU A 93 -21.03 10.09 -3.76
CA LEU A 93 -21.23 10.16 -2.31
C LEU A 93 -22.74 10.10 -1.98
N ASN A 94 -23.05 9.44 -0.88
CA ASN A 94 -24.37 9.53 -0.26
C ASN A 94 -24.47 10.82 0.59
N PRO A 95 -25.65 11.16 1.13
CA PRO A 95 -25.82 12.34 1.97
C PRO A 95 -24.96 12.35 3.24
N SER A 96 -24.50 11.20 3.72
CA SER A 96 -23.59 11.08 4.87
C SER A 96 -22.10 11.34 4.49
N GLY A 97 -21.80 11.54 3.21
CA GLY A 97 -20.44 11.78 2.70
C GLY A 97 -19.63 10.50 2.44
N SER A 98 -20.26 9.34 2.55
CA SER A 98 -19.62 8.05 2.22
C SER A 98 -19.81 7.69 0.75
N VAL A 99 -18.86 6.93 0.18
CA VAL A 99 -18.95 6.45 -1.20
C VAL A 99 -20.08 5.43 -1.32
N SER A 100 -21.11 5.75 -2.13
CA SER A 100 -22.26 4.87 -2.37
C SER A 100 -22.16 4.09 -3.68
N MET A 101 -21.50 4.66 -4.69
CA MET A 101 -21.24 4.02 -5.98
C MET A 101 -19.78 4.26 -6.35
N PRO A 102 -18.90 3.28 -6.11
CA PRO A 102 -17.50 3.43 -6.45
C PRO A 102 -17.32 3.44 -7.97
N GLY A 103 -16.62 4.44 -8.48
CA GLY A 103 -16.32 4.58 -9.91
C GLY A 103 -14.87 4.29 -10.24
N SER A 104 -13.97 4.47 -9.27
CA SER A 104 -12.55 4.21 -9.48
C SER A 104 -11.80 3.92 -8.19
N PHE A 105 -10.77 3.11 -8.34
CA PHE A 105 -9.83 2.73 -7.30
C PHE A 105 -8.41 2.98 -7.78
N ASN A 106 -7.59 3.44 -6.86
CA ASN A 106 -6.17 3.64 -7.08
C ASN A 106 -5.41 2.95 -5.94
N ILE A 107 -4.89 1.76 -6.20
CA ILE A 107 -4.12 0.98 -5.23
C ILE A 107 -2.66 1.37 -5.38
N ARG A 108 -2.11 2.06 -4.38
CA ARG A 108 -0.66 2.28 -4.26
C ARG A 108 -0.06 1.13 -3.47
N ILE A 109 0.77 0.34 -4.14
CA ILE A 109 1.38 -0.86 -3.57
C ILE A 109 2.46 -0.44 -2.58
N ALA A 110 2.34 -0.88 -1.33
CA ALA A 110 3.42 -0.75 -0.37
C ALA A 110 4.58 -1.66 -0.79
N ARG A 111 5.80 -1.12 -0.77
CA ARG A 111 6.99 -1.88 -1.12
C ARG A 111 7.93 -1.96 0.06
N GLU A 112 8.43 -3.16 0.28
CA GLU A 112 9.62 -3.37 1.08
C GLU A 112 10.85 -3.19 0.16
N ILE A 113 11.63 -2.16 0.40
CA ILE A 113 12.90 -1.93 -0.32
C ILE A 113 14.02 -2.50 0.54
N LYS A 114 14.37 -3.74 0.28
CA LYS A 114 15.48 -4.41 0.97
C LYS A 114 16.82 -3.79 0.56
N GLY A 115 17.71 -3.62 1.53
CA GLY A 115 19.01 -3.00 1.32
C GLY A 115 19.01 -1.47 1.37
N ALA A 116 17.86 -0.84 1.53
CA ALA A 116 17.79 0.63 1.65
C ALA A 116 18.58 1.16 2.85
N ALA A 117 18.72 0.35 3.90
CA ALA A 117 19.46 0.71 5.12
C ALA A 117 20.91 0.19 5.14
N ASP A 118 21.41 -0.51 4.12
CA ASP A 118 22.74 -1.14 4.17
C ASP A 118 23.83 -0.14 4.55
N GLY A 119 23.92 0.99 3.86
CA GLY A 119 24.89 2.03 4.17
C GLY A 119 24.70 2.70 5.54
N LEU A 120 23.50 2.69 6.13
CA LEU A 120 23.27 3.10 7.49
C LEU A 120 23.75 2.02 8.45
N MET A 121 23.40 0.76 8.21
CA MET A 121 23.74 -0.37 9.06
C MET A 121 25.26 -0.54 9.19
N GLU A 122 26.03 -0.39 8.11
CA GLU A 122 27.48 -0.40 8.12
C GLU A 122 28.09 0.63 9.08
N ARG A 123 27.39 1.73 9.33
CA ARG A 123 27.88 2.83 10.19
C ARG A 123 27.42 2.71 11.62
N ILE A 124 26.22 2.17 11.88
CA ILE A 124 25.63 2.15 13.24
C ILE A 124 25.75 0.78 13.93
N ALA A 125 25.85 -0.33 13.18
CA ALA A 125 26.00 -1.65 13.76
C ALA A 125 27.48 -1.89 14.12
N THR A 126 27.77 -1.98 15.41
CA THR A 126 29.11 -2.24 15.94
C THR A 126 29.14 -3.59 16.65
N ARG A 127 30.35 -4.03 17.05
CA ARG A 127 30.51 -5.26 17.85
C ARG A 127 29.85 -5.14 19.23
N ASP A 128 29.78 -3.92 19.75
CA ASP A 128 29.31 -3.62 21.12
C ASP A 128 27.83 -3.21 21.15
N GLY A 129 27.16 -3.16 19.99
CA GLY A 129 25.75 -2.81 19.88
C GLY A 129 25.44 -1.84 18.74
N ILE A 130 24.31 -1.17 18.85
CA ILE A 130 23.81 -0.22 17.84
C ILE A 130 24.02 1.21 18.31
N LEU A 131 24.68 2.02 17.49
CA LEU A 131 24.88 3.44 17.76
C LEU A 131 23.61 4.23 17.51
N SER A 132 23.39 5.28 18.32
CA SER A 132 22.33 6.24 18.04
C SER A 132 22.62 7.00 16.75
N ALA A 133 21.58 7.17 15.92
CA ALA A 133 21.69 7.87 14.65
C ALA A 133 20.52 8.84 14.44
N LEU A 134 20.79 9.96 13.79
CA LEU A 134 19.78 10.91 13.31
C LEU A 134 19.81 10.95 11.79
N ILE A 135 18.66 10.67 11.14
CA ILE A 135 18.54 10.69 9.69
C ILE A 135 17.88 12.02 9.27
N LEU A 136 18.63 12.83 8.55
CA LEU A 136 18.18 14.12 8.00
C LEU A 136 18.20 14.05 6.47
N SER A 137 17.11 14.44 5.85
CA SER A 137 17.03 14.61 4.39
C SER A 137 15.79 15.42 4.00
N ASP A 138 15.72 15.83 2.75
CA ASP A 138 14.54 16.47 2.17
C ASP A 138 13.30 15.56 2.24
N PRO A 139 12.09 16.13 2.21
CA PRO A 139 10.86 15.36 2.04
C PRO A 139 10.92 14.49 0.79
N GLY A 140 10.45 13.22 0.90
CA GLY A 140 10.45 12.28 -0.23
C GLY A 140 11.79 11.58 -0.52
N ALA A 141 12.88 11.92 0.17
CA ALA A 141 14.21 11.32 -0.06
C ALA A 141 14.38 9.89 0.52
N GLY A 142 13.31 9.25 0.98
CA GLY A 142 13.33 7.84 1.41
C GLY A 142 13.65 7.59 2.87
N LYS A 143 13.60 8.60 3.78
CA LYS A 143 13.84 8.40 5.23
C LYS A 143 13.06 7.23 5.83
N THR A 144 11.76 7.21 5.58
CA THR A 144 10.87 6.16 6.08
C THR A 144 11.24 4.78 5.53
N THR A 145 11.66 4.72 4.28
CA THR A 145 12.13 3.48 3.63
C THR A 145 13.39 2.94 4.31
N VAL A 146 14.36 3.83 4.59
CA VAL A 146 15.59 3.47 5.32
C VAL A 146 15.27 3.00 6.73
N LEU A 147 14.40 3.69 7.45
CA LEU A 147 13.99 3.31 8.82
C LEU A 147 13.29 1.95 8.86
N ARG A 148 12.38 1.69 7.92
CA ARG A 148 11.71 0.38 7.81
C ARG A 148 12.70 -0.75 7.55
N ASP A 149 13.62 -0.56 6.62
CA ASP A 149 14.60 -1.58 6.28
C ASP A 149 15.62 -1.78 7.41
N ALA A 150 16.03 -0.72 8.11
CA ALA A 150 16.87 -0.82 9.30
C ALA A 150 16.18 -1.63 10.41
N ALA A 151 14.91 -1.34 10.70
CA ALA A 151 14.14 -2.10 11.69
C ALA A 151 14.02 -3.59 11.29
N ARG A 152 13.76 -3.88 10.01
CA ARG A 152 13.74 -5.25 9.48
C ARG A 152 15.09 -5.95 9.65
N GLN A 153 16.20 -5.30 9.26
CA GLN A 153 17.54 -5.88 9.36
C GLN A 153 17.93 -6.17 10.80
N LEU A 154 17.65 -5.24 11.73
CA LEU A 154 17.93 -5.42 13.16
C LEU A 154 17.06 -6.53 13.77
N SER A 155 15.78 -6.60 13.40
CA SER A 155 14.89 -7.69 13.82
C SER A 155 15.35 -9.05 13.29
N ALA A 156 15.83 -9.12 12.04
CA ALA A 156 16.39 -10.34 11.46
C ALA A 156 17.67 -10.81 12.18
N GLN A 157 18.37 -9.91 12.88
CA GLN A 157 19.51 -10.23 13.75
C GLN A 157 19.09 -10.67 15.17
N GLY A 158 17.80 -10.80 15.43
CA GLY A 158 17.23 -11.23 16.71
C GLY A 158 17.07 -10.11 17.75
N LEU A 159 17.24 -8.84 17.33
CA LEU A 159 17.03 -7.71 18.24
C LEU A 159 15.55 -7.38 18.39
N GLN A 160 15.15 -6.98 19.59
CA GLN A 160 13.80 -6.49 19.88
C GLN A 160 13.71 -5.02 19.46
N ILE A 161 12.81 -4.72 18.52
CA ILE A 161 12.66 -3.38 17.93
C ILE A 161 11.36 -2.74 18.40
N GLY A 162 11.46 -1.55 19.01
CA GLY A 162 10.33 -0.68 19.30
C GLY A 162 10.27 0.46 18.26
N ILE A 163 9.08 0.73 17.70
CA ILE A 163 8.88 1.84 16.76
C ILE A 163 7.87 2.80 17.38
N ALA A 164 8.28 4.06 17.57
CA ALA A 164 7.37 5.16 17.89
C ALA A 164 7.04 5.91 16.59
N ASP A 165 5.81 5.78 16.11
CA ASP A 165 5.37 6.28 14.81
C ASP A 165 4.09 7.11 14.96
N GLU A 166 4.26 8.41 15.24
CA GLU A 166 3.13 9.33 15.46
C GLU A 166 2.24 9.51 14.21
N ARG A 167 2.78 9.26 13.03
CA ARG A 167 2.07 9.50 11.76
C ARG A 167 1.60 8.22 11.07
N GLY A 168 1.90 7.05 11.63
CA GLY A 168 1.58 5.76 11.01
C GLY A 168 2.28 5.54 9.66
N GLU A 169 3.48 6.11 9.48
CA GLU A 169 4.23 6.02 8.22
C GLU A 169 5.13 4.80 8.16
N ILE A 170 5.55 4.27 9.30
CA ILE A 170 6.51 3.17 9.42
C ILE A 170 5.81 1.86 9.78
N ALA A 171 4.91 1.89 10.76
CA ALA A 171 4.25 0.71 11.32
C ALA A 171 3.04 0.22 10.52
N ALA A 172 2.63 0.93 9.47
CA ALA A 172 1.60 0.46 8.55
C ALA A 172 2.15 -0.66 7.65
N SER A 173 2.15 -1.88 8.17
CA SER A 173 2.53 -3.11 7.45
C SER A 173 1.73 -4.30 7.97
#